data_4888f10ebb1b8bf6c1f8c6846b0c9071
#
_entry.id   4888f10ebb1b8bf6c1f8c6846b0c9071
#
_cell.length_a   1.000
_cell.length_b   1.000
_cell.length_c   1.000
_cell.angle_alpha   90.00
_cell.angle_beta   90.00
_cell.angle_gamma   90.00
#
_symmetry.space_group_name_H-M   'P 1'
#
loop_
_entity.id
_entity.type
_entity.pdbx_description
1 polymer ?
#
loop_
_entity_poly.entity_id
_entity_poly.type
_entity_poly.pdbx_seq_one_letter_code
_entity_poly.pdbx_strand_id
1 'polypeptide(L)'
;MFRKREVGIEVLLAHPGGPYFRKKDDGFWTIPKGEVAEGEDFLTRARIEFEEEVGVAPSGDWIELGWTKQKGGKTVHAWAFDGDLDADFRPTSNTFEIEWPPHSGKLEQFPEIDQVQFFSMETARQKIKAAQSVFLDRLGNALELQGSVQ
;
A
#
# COMPACT_ATOMS: atom_id res chain seq x y z
N MET A 1 -4.53 -1.75 4.76
CA MET A 1 -5.82 -1.41 5.44
C MET A 1 -6.96 -1.71 4.50
N PHE A 2 -8.01 -2.32 4.99
CA PHE A 2 -9.27 -2.49 4.28
C PHE A 2 -10.42 -2.04 5.17
N ARG A 3 -11.57 -1.77 4.57
CA ARG A 3 -12.80 -1.46 5.31
C ARG A 3 -13.99 -2.10 4.62
N LYS A 4 -15.02 -2.40 5.41
CA LYS A 4 -16.25 -3.01 4.93
C LYS A 4 -17.33 -1.95 4.76
N ARG A 5 -17.96 -1.94 3.57
CA ARG A 5 -19.09 -1.07 3.26
C ARG A 5 -20.28 -1.92 2.85
N GLU A 6 -21.47 -1.32 2.78
CA GLU A 6 -22.69 -2.04 2.39
C GLU A 6 -22.56 -2.70 1.02
N VAL A 7 -21.86 -2.05 0.09
CA VAL A 7 -21.67 -2.56 -1.26
C VAL A 7 -20.43 -3.43 -1.43
N GLY A 8 -19.67 -3.68 -0.36
CA GLY A 8 -18.51 -4.57 -0.42
C GLY A 8 -17.29 -4.04 0.30
N ILE A 9 -16.15 -4.65 -0.01
CA ILE A 9 -14.88 -4.35 0.62
C ILE A 9 -14.17 -3.25 -0.18
N GLU A 10 -13.57 -2.31 0.56
CA GLU A 10 -12.67 -1.32 -0.01
C GLU A 10 -11.28 -1.50 0.57
N VAL A 11 -10.26 -1.29 -0.26
CA VAL A 11 -8.86 -1.41 0.14
C VAL A 11 -8.12 -0.11 -0.05
N LEU A 12 -7.20 0.18 0.86
CA LEU A 12 -6.38 1.37 0.80
C LEU A 12 -5.16 1.11 -0.05
N LEU A 13 -4.96 1.93 -1.06
CA LEU A 13 -3.76 1.91 -1.89
C LEU A 13 -3.03 3.24 -1.79
N ALA A 14 -1.72 3.20 -2.01
CA ALA A 14 -0.85 4.35 -1.95
C ALA A 14 -0.34 4.69 -3.35
N HIS A 15 -0.35 5.97 -3.68
CA HIS A 15 0.18 6.48 -4.94
C HIS A 15 1.60 6.95 -4.74
N PRO A 16 2.55 6.50 -5.58
CA PRO A 16 3.95 6.94 -5.46
C PRO A 16 4.07 8.43 -5.77
N GLY A 17 4.88 9.12 -4.97
CA GLY A 17 5.12 10.55 -5.14
C GLY A 17 6.28 10.86 -6.07
N GLY A 18 6.48 12.14 -6.32
CA GLY A 18 7.54 12.64 -7.14
C GLY A 18 7.13 12.93 -8.58
N PRO A 19 7.98 13.66 -9.32
CA PRO A 19 7.61 14.16 -10.64
C PRO A 19 7.43 13.10 -11.70
N TYR A 20 8.10 11.94 -11.57
CA TYR A 20 8.00 10.87 -12.55
C TYR A 20 6.68 10.11 -12.45
N PHE A 21 6.01 10.12 -11.30
CA PHE A 21 4.79 9.37 -11.05
C PHE A 21 3.54 10.23 -10.96
N ARG A 22 3.68 11.55 -10.94
CA ARG A 22 2.57 12.50 -10.68
C ARG A 22 1.35 12.24 -11.56
N LYS A 23 1.56 11.89 -12.82
CA LYS A 23 0.48 11.67 -13.79
C LYS A 23 0.19 10.19 -14.03
N LYS A 24 0.86 9.30 -13.32
CA LYS A 24 0.63 7.85 -13.45
C LYS A 24 -0.56 7.45 -12.56
N ASP A 25 -1.34 6.51 -13.02
CA ASP A 25 -2.53 6.06 -12.31
C ASP A 25 -2.65 4.54 -12.38
N ASP A 26 -3.43 4.01 -13.32
CA ASP A 26 -3.66 2.56 -13.41
C ASP A 26 -2.36 1.77 -13.46
N GLY A 27 -2.23 0.77 -12.58
CA GLY A 27 -1.04 -0.07 -12.52
C GLY A 27 0.13 0.51 -11.73
N PHE A 28 -0.03 1.69 -11.12
CA PHE A 28 1.04 2.35 -10.37
C PHE A 28 0.80 2.45 -8.87
N TRP A 29 -0.43 2.24 -8.41
CA TRP A 29 -0.74 2.23 -6.99
C TRP A 29 -0.22 0.95 -6.34
N THR A 30 0.15 1.04 -5.06
CA THR A 30 0.71 -0.09 -4.31
C THR A 30 0.05 -0.22 -2.96
N ILE A 31 0.19 -1.41 -2.37
CA ILE A 31 -0.06 -1.52 -0.93
C ILE A 31 1.09 -0.81 -0.21
N PRO A 32 0.84 -0.14 0.94
CA PRO A 32 1.93 0.40 1.73
C PRO A 32 2.89 -0.72 2.13
N LYS A 33 4.16 -0.56 1.80
CA LYS A 33 5.15 -1.62 2.00
C LYS A 33 6.55 -1.04 2.14
N GLY A 34 7.47 -1.84 2.69
CA GLY A 34 8.87 -1.54 2.76
C GLY A 34 9.72 -2.80 2.64
N GLU A 35 11.02 -2.61 2.63
CA GLU A 35 11.96 -3.72 2.60
C GLU A 35 12.28 -4.18 4.01
N VAL A 36 12.41 -5.50 4.19
CA VAL A 36 12.78 -6.09 5.47
C VAL A 36 14.28 -6.27 5.50
N ALA A 37 14.91 -5.72 6.54
CA ALA A 37 16.33 -5.93 6.76
C ALA A 37 16.57 -7.30 7.41
N GLU A 38 17.80 -7.79 7.27
CA GLU A 38 18.20 -9.07 7.87
C GLU A 38 17.95 -9.05 9.37
N GLY A 39 17.31 -10.11 9.87
CA GLY A 39 17.00 -10.24 11.30
C GLY A 39 15.72 -9.54 11.75
N GLU A 40 15.05 -8.80 10.88
CA GLU A 40 13.79 -8.18 11.23
C GLU A 40 12.60 -9.13 11.04
N ASP A 41 11.60 -8.99 11.90
CA ASP A 41 10.32 -9.66 11.75
C ASP A 41 9.49 -8.98 10.66
N PHE A 42 8.99 -9.75 9.71
CA PHE A 42 8.23 -9.20 8.57
C PHE A 42 7.00 -8.43 9.00
N LEU A 43 6.25 -8.94 9.97
CA LEU A 43 5.03 -8.25 10.43
C LEU A 43 5.37 -6.94 11.13
N THR A 44 6.38 -6.94 11.99
CA THR A 44 6.83 -5.73 12.67
C THR A 44 7.25 -4.68 11.65
N ARG A 45 7.99 -5.10 10.63
CA ARG A 45 8.42 -4.18 9.56
C ARG A 45 7.23 -3.63 8.78
N ALA A 46 6.24 -4.47 8.48
CA ALA A 46 5.04 -4.04 7.78
C ALA A 46 4.27 -2.96 8.56
N ARG A 47 4.18 -3.10 9.88
CA ARG A 47 3.55 -2.10 10.74
C ARG A 47 4.29 -0.77 10.71
N ILE A 48 5.61 -0.84 10.81
CA ILE A 48 6.46 0.36 10.78
C ILE A 48 6.33 1.07 9.43
N GLU A 49 6.40 0.32 8.33
CA GLU A 49 6.30 0.90 6.99
C GLU A 49 4.93 1.52 6.73
N PHE A 50 3.85 0.88 7.22
CA PHE A 50 2.52 1.47 7.09
C PHE A 50 2.46 2.82 7.81
N GLU A 51 2.96 2.89 9.03
CA GLU A 51 2.97 4.14 9.81
C GLU A 51 3.84 5.21 9.15
N GLU A 52 5.01 4.83 8.61
CA GLU A 52 5.90 5.76 7.92
C GLU A 52 5.30 6.29 6.63
N GLU A 53 4.64 5.44 5.85
CA GLU A 53 4.09 5.82 4.54
C GLU A 53 2.74 6.52 4.64
N VAL A 54 1.91 6.12 5.57
CA VAL A 54 0.55 6.65 5.71
C VAL A 54 0.47 7.71 6.81
N GLY A 55 1.23 7.55 7.88
CA GLY A 55 1.25 8.50 8.99
C GLY A 55 0.29 8.15 10.12
N VAL A 56 -0.28 6.94 10.09
CA VAL A 56 -1.23 6.45 11.11
C VAL A 56 -0.73 5.10 11.59
N ALA A 57 -0.70 4.92 12.92
CA ALA A 57 -0.34 3.62 13.50
C ALA A 57 -1.44 2.59 13.23
N PRO A 58 -1.13 1.43 12.65
CA PRO A 58 -2.12 0.40 12.45
C PRO A 58 -2.52 -0.26 13.76
N SER A 59 -3.74 -0.74 13.82
CA SER A 59 -4.27 -1.39 15.03
C SER A 59 -5.18 -2.55 14.66
N GLY A 60 -5.50 -3.40 15.66
CA GLY A 60 -6.41 -4.52 15.47
C GLY A 60 -5.69 -5.80 15.05
N ASP A 61 -6.50 -6.77 14.63
CA ASP A 61 -6.01 -8.08 14.22
C ASP A 61 -5.50 -8.05 12.77
N TRP A 62 -4.49 -8.84 12.50
CA TRP A 62 -3.85 -8.89 11.20
C TRP A 62 -4.14 -10.21 10.50
N ILE A 63 -4.48 -10.12 9.22
CA ILE A 63 -4.69 -11.28 8.36
C ILE A 63 -3.45 -11.44 7.48
N GLU A 64 -2.77 -12.57 7.57
CA GLU A 64 -1.62 -12.84 6.72
C GLU A 64 -2.07 -13.14 5.29
N LEU A 65 -1.51 -12.41 4.31
CA LEU A 65 -1.80 -12.59 2.90
C LEU A 65 -0.67 -13.29 2.15
N GLY A 66 0.39 -13.68 2.86
CA GLY A 66 1.52 -14.38 2.26
C GLY A 66 2.45 -13.46 1.50
N TRP A 67 3.06 -13.99 0.47
CA TRP A 67 4.09 -13.27 -0.26
C TRP A 67 3.95 -13.46 -1.77
N THR A 68 4.60 -12.58 -2.51
CA THR A 68 4.73 -12.69 -3.96
C THR A 68 6.07 -12.08 -4.38
N LYS A 69 6.54 -12.46 -5.57
CA LYS A 69 7.74 -11.85 -6.14
C LYS A 69 7.36 -10.69 -7.04
N GLN A 70 8.06 -9.58 -6.88
CA GLN A 70 7.95 -8.45 -7.78
C GLN A 70 8.96 -8.57 -8.91
N LYS A 71 8.75 -7.75 -9.95
CA LYS A 71 9.70 -7.58 -11.04
C LYS A 71 11.06 -7.21 -10.45
N GLY A 72 12.11 -7.90 -10.88
CA GLY A 72 13.45 -7.73 -10.30
C GLY A 72 13.81 -8.72 -9.20
N GLY A 73 12.90 -9.66 -8.87
CA GLY A 73 13.18 -10.74 -7.93
C GLY A 73 12.96 -10.41 -6.46
N LYS A 74 12.51 -9.20 -6.12
CA LYS A 74 12.21 -8.84 -4.73
C LYS A 74 10.94 -9.52 -4.26
N THR A 75 10.94 -9.99 -3.02
CA THR A 75 9.78 -10.63 -2.39
C THR A 75 9.04 -9.61 -1.53
N VAL A 76 7.72 -9.58 -1.68
CA VAL A 76 6.85 -8.73 -0.88
C VAL A 76 5.96 -9.61 -0.02
N HIS A 77 5.96 -9.36 1.28
CA HIS A 77 5.05 -9.99 2.24
C HIS A 77 3.96 -9.00 2.61
N ALA A 78 2.72 -9.46 2.74
CA ALA A 78 1.59 -8.58 3.02
C ALA A 78 0.70 -9.12 4.12
N TRP A 79 0.13 -8.19 4.87
CA TRP A 79 -0.89 -8.43 5.90
C TRP A 79 -2.00 -7.42 5.68
N ALA A 80 -3.21 -7.79 6.08
CA ALA A 80 -4.36 -6.91 6.02
C ALA A 80 -4.91 -6.68 7.42
N PHE A 81 -5.43 -5.49 7.65
CA PHE A 81 -6.12 -5.17 8.89
C PHE A 81 -7.30 -4.25 8.59
N ASP A 82 -8.35 -4.37 9.41
CA ASP A 82 -9.55 -3.55 9.28
C ASP A 82 -9.28 -2.16 9.86
N GLY A 83 -9.63 -1.13 9.13
CA GLY A 83 -9.43 0.24 9.57
C GLY A 83 -10.09 1.23 8.64
N ASP A 84 -10.10 2.49 9.05
CA ASP A 84 -10.71 3.56 8.28
C ASP A 84 -9.90 4.84 8.43
N LEU A 85 -10.09 5.75 7.48
CA LEU A 85 -9.50 7.08 7.48
C LEU A 85 -10.57 8.09 7.10
N ASP A 86 -10.44 9.31 7.59
CA ASP A 86 -11.35 10.39 7.21
C ASP A 86 -11.25 10.70 5.72
N ALA A 87 -12.35 11.18 5.14
CA ALA A 87 -12.40 11.46 3.70
C ALA A 87 -11.37 12.51 3.24
N ASP A 88 -10.99 13.41 4.15
CA ASP A 88 -10.01 14.46 3.89
C ASP A 88 -8.59 14.11 4.35
N PHE A 89 -8.37 12.85 4.73
CA PHE A 89 -7.07 12.39 5.19
C PHE A 89 -5.98 12.63 4.13
N ARG A 90 -4.81 13.08 4.59
CA ARG A 90 -3.62 13.25 3.75
C ARG A 90 -2.47 12.46 4.37
N PRO A 91 -1.74 11.66 3.60
CA PRO A 91 -0.63 10.88 4.14
C PRO A 91 0.53 11.79 4.56
N THR A 92 1.26 11.34 5.57
CA THR A 92 2.50 11.96 6.01
C THR A 92 3.61 10.94 5.82
N SER A 93 4.17 10.89 4.62
CA SER A 93 5.22 9.92 4.29
C SER A 93 6.61 10.52 4.46
N ASN A 94 7.62 9.65 4.47
CA ASN A 94 9.00 10.07 4.32
C ASN A 94 9.20 10.70 2.95
N THR A 95 10.28 11.43 2.79
CA THR A 95 10.63 12.08 1.53
C THR A 95 11.86 11.42 0.91
N PHE A 96 12.02 11.63 -0.38
CA PHE A 96 13.24 11.28 -1.10
C PHE A 96 13.74 12.50 -1.88
N GLU A 97 15.03 12.48 -2.21
CA GLU A 97 15.68 13.59 -2.90
C GLU A 97 16.17 13.14 -4.27
N ILE A 98 15.87 13.91 -5.30
CA ILE A 98 16.34 13.66 -6.65
C ILE A 98 16.74 14.97 -7.33
N GLU A 99 17.58 14.87 -8.35
CA GLU A 99 17.86 16.00 -9.20
C GLU A 99 16.65 16.32 -10.07
N TRP A 100 16.13 17.55 -9.90
CA TRP A 100 14.96 17.97 -10.65
C TRP A 100 14.99 19.47 -10.94
N PRO A 101 14.78 19.96 -12.18
CA PRO A 101 14.62 19.13 -13.38
C PRO A 101 15.86 18.30 -13.71
N PRO A 102 15.74 17.28 -14.59
CA PRO A 102 16.91 16.47 -14.98
C PRO A 102 18.04 17.34 -15.50
N HIS A 103 19.26 17.03 -15.10
CA HIS A 103 20.49 17.74 -15.50
C HIS A 103 20.55 19.20 -15.06
N SER A 104 19.73 19.62 -14.08
CA SER A 104 19.72 20.99 -13.58
C SER A 104 20.78 21.25 -12.52
N GLY A 105 21.32 20.21 -11.90
CA GLY A 105 22.19 20.32 -10.75
C GLY A 105 21.49 20.70 -9.45
N LYS A 106 20.16 20.77 -9.48
CA LYS A 106 19.35 21.12 -8.30
C LYS A 106 18.73 19.88 -7.70
N LEU A 107 18.83 19.74 -6.39
CA LEU A 107 18.20 18.63 -5.65
C LEU A 107 16.89 19.12 -5.05
N GLU A 108 15.81 18.34 -5.25
CA GLU A 108 14.51 18.63 -4.66
C GLU A 108 13.99 17.43 -3.89
N GLN A 109 13.26 17.68 -2.83
CA GLN A 109 12.64 16.65 -2.01
C GLN A 109 11.18 16.47 -2.42
N PHE A 110 10.75 15.20 -2.49
CA PHE A 110 9.37 14.84 -2.81
C PHE A 110 8.91 13.78 -1.81
N PRO A 111 7.62 13.73 -1.48
CA PRO A 111 7.10 12.66 -0.64
C PRO A 111 7.19 11.31 -1.38
N GLU A 112 7.50 10.24 -0.65
CA GLU A 112 7.50 8.89 -1.24
C GLU A 112 6.09 8.48 -1.64
N ILE A 113 5.09 8.89 -0.85
CA ILE A 113 3.67 8.67 -1.10
C ILE A 113 2.97 10.03 -1.13
N ASP A 114 2.33 10.38 -2.23
CA ASP A 114 1.64 11.66 -2.34
C ASP A 114 0.13 11.57 -2.08
N GLN A 115 -0.44 10.39 -2.14
CA GLN A 115 -1.86 10.18 -1.94
C GLN A 115 -2.15 8.76 -1.48
N VAL A 116 -3.14 8.62 -0.61
CA VAL A 116 -3.73 7.32 -0.29
C VAL A 116 -5.23 7.41 -0.56
N GLN A 117 -5.83 6.32 -0.99
CA GLN A 117 -7.26 6.31 -1.32
C GLN A 117 -7.81 4.90 -1.17
N PHE A 118 -9.05 4.81 -0.67
CA PHE A 118 -9.78 3.56 -0.67
C PHE A 118 -10.42 3.33 -2.03
N PHE A 119 -10.30 2.11 -2.52
CA PHE A 119 -10.93 1.68 -3.78
C PHE A 119 -11.76 0.42 -3.53
N SER A 120 -12.84 0.25 -4.28
CA SER A 120 -13.53 -1.03 -4.33
C SER A 120 -12.55 -2.09 -4.84
N MET A 121 -12.82 -3.37 -4.55
CA MET A 121 -11.94 -4.46 -5.01
C MET A 121 -11.79 -4.45 -6.54
N GLU A 122 -12.86 -4.17 -7.26
CA GLU A 122 -12.84 -4.10 -8.72
C GLU A 122 -11.93 -2.97 -9.23
N THR A 123 -12.10 -1.76 -8.69
CA THR A 123 -11.27 -0.62 -9.08
C THR A 123 -9.83 -0.81 -8.64
N ALA A 124 -9.61 -1.38 -7.46
CA ALA A 124 -8.26 -1.63 -6.96
C ALA A 124 -7.46 -2.54 -7.90
N ARG A 125 -8.12 -3.51 -8.55
CA ARG A 125 -7.44 -4.40 -9.52
C ARG A 125 -6.88 -3.62 -10.71
N GLN A 126 -7.54 -2.54 -11.12
CA GLN A 126 -7.05 -1.67 -12.19
C GLN A 126 -5.91 -0.78 -11.71
N LYS A 127 -6.00 -0.29 -10.48
CA LYS A 127 -5.05 0.69 -9.92
C LYS A 127 -3.74 0.08 -9.46
N ILE A 128 -3.79 -1.12 -8.90
CA ILE A 128 -2.64 -1.74 -8.24
C ILE A 128 -1.61 -2.27 -9.24
N LYS A 129 -0.35 -2.23 -8.85
CA LYS A 129 0.72 -2.89 -9.63
C LYS A 129 0.37 -4.35 -9.86
N ALA A 130 0.58 -4.82 -11.08
CA ALA A 130 0.22 -6.19 -11.48
C ALA A 130 0.81 -7.25 -10.55
N ALA A 131 2.06 -7.08 -10.13
CA ALA A 131 2.74 -8.04 -9.25
C ALA A 131 2.10 -8.14 -7.86
N GLN A 132 1.32 -7.14 -7.45
CA GLN A 132 0.66 -7.13 -6.14
C GLN A 132 -0.82 -7.49 -6.20
N SER A 133 -1.38 -7.66 -7.40
CA SER A 133 -2.82 -7.93 -7.55
C SER A 133 -3.27 -9.23 -6.86
N VAL A 134 -2.38 -10.20 -6.71
CA VAL A 134 -2.66 -11.45 -6.03
C VAL A 134 -3.09 -11.23 -4.57
N PHE A 135 -2.62 -10.16 -3.94
CA PHE A 135 -3.01 -9.85 -2.57
C PHE A 135 -4.49 -9.47 -2.44
N LEU A 136 -5.06 -8.87 -3.48
CA LEU A 136 -6.50 -8.58 -3.51
C LEU A 136 -7.32 -9.87 -3.52
N ASP A 137 -6.90 -10.85 -4.33
CA ASP A 137 -7.57 -12.15 -4.37
C ASP A 137 -7.47 -12.87 -3.03
N ARG A 138 -6.29 -12.85 -2.43
CA ARG A 138 -6.07 -13.49 -1.12
C ARG A 138 -6.87 -12.83 -0.02
N LEU A 139 -6.99 -11.50 -0.05
CA LEU A 139 -7.81 -10.77 0.92
C LEU A 139 -9.28 -11.15 0.76
N GLY A 140 -9.79 -11.14 -0.47
CA GLY A 140 -11.17 -11.54 -0.74
C GLY A 140 -11.48 -12.94 -0.23
N ASN A 141 -10.60 -13.90 -0.51
CA ASN A 141 -10.75 -15.27 -0.05
C ASN A 141 -10.72 -15.38 1.47
N ALA A 142 -9.80 -14.68 2.12
CA ALA A 142 -9.68 -14.68 3.58
C ALA A 142 -10.95 -14.15 4.25
N LEU A 143 -11.52 -13.07 3.70
CA LEU A 143 -12.73 -12.46 4.26
C LEU A 143 -13.98 -13.32 4.02
N GLU A 144 -14.06 -14.02 2.89
CA GLU A 144 -15.13 -14.98 2.63
C GLU A 144 -15.07 -16.15 3.62
N LEU A 145 -13.88 -16.67 3.90
CA LEU A 145 -13.70 -17.75 4.88
C LEU A 145 -14.12 -17.30 6.28
N GLN A 146 -13.81 -16.07 6.68
CA GLN A 146 -14.25 -15.52 7.95
C GLN A 146 -15.77 -15.39 8.01
N GLY A 147 -16.40 -14.94 6.91
CA GLY A 147 -17.85 -14.83 6.82
C GLY A 147 -18.57 -16.17 6.86
N SER A 148 -17.97 -17.22 6.29
CA SER A 148 -18.60 -18.55 6.21
C SER A 148 -18.54 -19.34 7.52
N VAL A 149 -17.77 -18.85 8.50
CA VAL A 149 -17.65 -19.49 9.82
C VAL A 149 -18.73 -19.02 10.79
N GLN A 150 -19.49 -18.01 10.40
CA GLN A 150 -20.56 -17.47 11.25
C GLN A 150 -21.86 -18.27 11.14
#